data_46a7a51b09f3e83ae6c60d1e9498fe0f
#
_entry.id   46a7a51b09f3e83ae6c60d1e9498fe0f
#
_cell.length_a   1.000
_cell.length_b   1.000
_cell.length_c   1.000
_cell.angle_alpha   90.00
_cell.angle_beta   90.00
_cell.angle_gamma   90.00
#
_symmetry.space_group_name_H-M   'P 1'
#
loop_
_entity.id
_entity.type
_entity.pdbx_description
1 polymer ?
#
loop_
_entity_poly.entity_id
_entity_poly.type
_entity_poly.pdbx_seq_one_letter_code
_entity_poly.pdbx_strand_id
1 'polypeptide(L)'
;MQNDKQEIFDEVKPLDEAVEEQEIIDLAGYQVTKAELFAHTREPAITVWEDRIKFNMACLRRFPNVTHIQLLIHPEQRRLIIRPCDPDAPDSLRWANGGGEKERRNRDMRCHIFAAKLFDLMLWDKQYRYKMLGKPAVYGSEVLFLFNLSDFELFVTTGSKKRRSYLPEDWRDYFGIPVERHEETYKIDLADGYVTTDNA
;
A
#
# COMPACT_ATOMS: atom_id res chain seq x y z
N MET A 1 -36.03 -40.37 -45.05
CA MET A 1 -36.24 -39.24 -44.15
C MET A 1 -34.85 -38.73 -43.76
N GLN A 2 -34.33 -37.81 -44.56
CA GLN A 2 -33.05 -37.15 -44.37
C GLN A 2 -33.32 -35.81 -43.68
N ASN A 3 -32.68 -35.60 -42.57
CA ASN A 3 -32.73 -34.32 -41.82
C ASN A 3 -31.55 -33.47 -42.31
N ASP A 4 -31.86 -32.48 -43.11
CA ASP A 4 -30.94 -31.40 -43.46
C ASP A 4 -30.80 -30.47 -42.24
N LYS A 5 -29.65 -30.53 -41.56
CA LYS A 5 -29.20 -29.50 -40.68
C LYS A 5 -28.46 -28.45 -41.49
N GLN A 6 -29.12 -27.38 -41.76
CA GLN A 6 -28.58 -26.18 -42.37
C GLN A 6 -27.74 -25.45 -41.31
N GLU A 7 -26.44 -25.53 -41.40
CA GLU A 7 -25.50 -24.71 -40.61
C GLU A 7 -25.58 -23.28 -41.13
N ILE A 8 -26.11 -22.39 -40.25
CA ILE A 8 -26.06 -20.96 -40.47
C ILE A 8 -24.65 -20.50 -40.06
N PHE A 9 -23.78 -20.32 -41.07
CA PHE A 9 -22.54 -19.57 -40.87
C PHE A 9 -22.93 -18.08 -40.80
N ASP A 10 -22.92 -17.51 -39.57
CA ASP A 10 -22.93 -16.08 -39.39
C ASP A 10 -21.65 -15.51 -40.00
N GLU A 11 -21.81 -14.80 -41.08
CA GLU A 11 -20.78 -14.04 -41.78
C GLU A 11 -20.35 -12.91 -40.86
N VAL A 12 -19.25 -13.11 -40.09
CA VAL A 12 -18.59 -12.07 -39.33
C VAL A 12 -18.09 -11.03 -40.32
N LYS A 13 -18.82 -9.93 -40.44
CA LYS A 13 -18.33 -8.76 -41.17
C LYS A 13 -17.00 -8.33 -40.59
N PRO A 14 -15.95 -8.09 -41.41
CA PRO A 14 -14.73 -7.51 -40.92
C PRO A 14 -15.06 -6.13 -40.33
N LEU A 15 -14.64 -5.88 -39.10
CA LEU A 15 -14.59 -4.52 -38.55
C LEU A 15 -13.78 -3.70 -39.58
N ASP A 16 -14.42 -2.69 -40.16
CA ASP A 16 -13.71 -1.63 -40.84
C ASP A 16 -12.60 -1.15 -39.91
N GLU A 17 -11.35 -1.32 -40.30
CA GLU A 17 -10.21 -0.70 -39.69
C GLU A 17 -10.38 0.83 -39.85
N ALA A 18 -11.13 1.44 -38.94
CA ALA A 18 -11.04 2.87 -38.72
C ALA A 18 -9.60 3.10 -38.25
N VAL A 19 -8.77 3.58 -39.18
CA VAL A 19 -7.46 4.13 -38.80
C VAL A 19 -7.75 5.30 -37.89
N GLU A 20 -7.77 5.03 -36.55
CA GLU A 20 -7.83 6.08 -35.57
C GLU A 20 -6.61 6.98 -35.82
N GLU A 21 -6.85 8.23 -36.16
CA GLU A 21 -5.80 9.22 -36.26
C GLU A 21 -5.12 9.27 -34.89
N GLN A 22 -3.88 8.75 -34.81
CA GLN A 22 -3.10 8.81 -33.59
C GLN A 22 -2.59 10.24 -33.41
N GLU A 23 -3.03 10.87 -32.33
CA GLU A 23 -2.54 12.18 -31.93
C GLU A 23 -1.10 12.04 -31.42
N ILE A 24 -0.18 12.81 -32.01
CA ILE A 24 1.20 12.89 -31.52
C ILE A 24 1.22 13.90 -30.35
N ILE A 25 1.48 13.39 -29.16
CA ILE A 25 1.48 14.19 -27.92
C ILE A 25 2.91 14.59 -27.57
N ASP A 26 3.13 15.89 -27.30
CA ASP A 26 4.33 16.38 -26.64
C ASP A 26 4.15 16.27 -25.12
N LEU A 27 5.10 15.63 -24.44
CA LEU A 27 5.06 15.46 -22.98
C LEU A 27 5.65 16.63 -22.21
N ALA A 28 6.08 17.70 -22.87
CA ALA A 28 6.58 18.90 -22.20
C ALA A 28 5.55 19.49 -21.23
N GLY A 29 5.94 19.69 -19.98
CA GLY A 29 5.07 20.19 -18.91
C GLY A 29 4.16 19.15 -18.25
N TYR A 30 4.15 17.90 -18.72
CA TYR A 30 3.48 16.81 -17.99
C TYR A 30 4.28 16.40 -16.75
N GLN A 31 3.56 15.88 -15.74
CA GLN A 31 4.17 15.40 -14.51
C GLN A 31 3.80 13.92 -14.30
N VAL A 32 4.78 13.11 -13.91
CA VAL A 32 4.52 11.74 -13.46
C VAL A 32 3.86 11.80 -12.10
N THR A 33 2.59 11.43 -12.03
CA THR A 33 1.81 11.49 -10.80
C THR A 33 2.37 10.55 -9.74
N LYS A 34 2.58 11.08 -8.53
CA LYS A 34 3.05 10.26 -7.39
C LYS A 34 2.05 9.17 -7.05
N ALA A 35 2.55 7.94 -6.88
CA ALA A 35 1.72 6.80 -6.51
C ALA A 35 0.99 7.00 -5.17
N GLU A 36 1.57 7.78 -4.26
CA GLU A 36 1.03 8.13 -2.94
C GLU A 36 -0.27 8.93 -3.01
N LEU A 37 -0.55 9.58 -4.14
CA LEU A 37 -1.82 10.29 -4.37
C LEU A 37 -3.00 9.32 -4.61
N PHE A 38 -2.74 8.06 -4.89
CA PHE A 38 -3.76 7.05 -5.11
C PHE A 38 -4.05 6.23 -3.85
N ALA A 39 -5.27 5.69 -3.75
CA ALA A 39 -5.63 4.84 -2.63
C ALA A 39 -4.92 3.47 -2.72
N HIS A 40 -4.00 3.22 -1.78
CA HIS A 40 -3.30 1.94 -1.66
C HIS A 40 -4.16 0.89 -0.94
N THR A 41 -5.10 0.27 -1.65
CA THR A 41 -6.02 -0.73 -1.07
C THR A 41 -5.46 -2.15 -1.11
N ARG A 42 -4.52 -2.43 -2.00
CA ARG A 42 -3.92 -3.75 -2.21
C ARG A 42 -2.60 -3.95 -1.49
N GLU A 43 -1.99 -2.88 -1.04
CA GLU A 43 -0.71 -2.90 -0.35
C GLU A 43 -0.89 -3.06 1.16
N PRO A 44 -0.02 -3.85 1.83
CA PRO A 44 -0.03 -3.92 3.27
C PRO A 44 0.14 -2.53 3.89
N ALA A 45 -0.71 -2.20 4.85
CA ALA A 45 -0.64 -0.90 5.51
C ALA A 45 -1.05 -1.00 6.98
N ILE A 46 -0.41 -0.18 7.82
CA ILE A 46 -0.84 0.10 9.18
C ILE A 46 -1.41 1.51 9.24
N THR A 47 -2.50 1.68 9.98
CA THR A 47 -3.01 3.01 10.34
C THR A 47 -2.95 3.16 11.85
N VAL A 48 -2.41 4.28 12.31
CA VAL A 48 -2.23 4.63 13.72
C VAL A 48 -3.12 5.82 14.06
N TRP A 49 -3.91 5.66 15.12
CA TRP A 49 -4.69 6.72 15.80
C TRP A 49 -4.13 6.93 17.20
N GLU A 50 -4.56 7.96 17.87
CA GLU A 50 -4.16 8.25 19.25
C GLU A 50 -4.47 7.11 20.25
N ASP A 51 -5.50 6.28 19.94
CA ASP A 51 -6.03 5.26 20.85
C ASP A 51 -5.87 3.82 20.34
N ARG A 52 -5.51 3.63 19.09
CA ARG A 52 -5.51 2.30 18.44
C ARG A 52 -4.63 2.25 17.20
N ILE A 53 -4.33 1.02 16.79
CA ILE A 53 -3.73 0.71 15.50
C ILE A 53 -4.61 -0.28 14.73
N LYS A 54 -4.48 -0.28 13.42
CA LYS A 54 -5.18 -1.22 12.54
C LYS A 54 -4.33 -1.58 11.34
N PHE A 55 -4.20 -2.86 11.09
CA PHE A 55 -3.64 -3.39 9.85
C PHE A 55 -4.75 -3.58 8.82
N ASN A 56 -4.48 -3.34 7.55
CA ASN A 56 -5.48 -3.54 6.51
C ASN A 56 -5.60 -5.02 6.09
N MET A 57 -6.60 -5.33 5.27
CA MET A 57 -6.82 -6.69 4.78
C MET A 57 -5.66 -7.21 3.92
N ALA A 58 -4.90 -6.31 3.27
CA ALA A 58 -3.74 -6.72 2.48
C ALA A 58 -2.64 -7.34 3.37
N CYS A 59 -2.42 -6.83 4.60
CA CYS A 59 -1.54 -7.47 5.57
C CYS A 59 -1.99 -8.91 5.89
N LEU A 60 -3.28 -9.09 6.17
CA LEU A 60 -3.82 -10.40 6.54
C LEU A 60 -3.73 -11.42 5.39
N ARG A 61 -3.93 -10.97 4.14
CA ARG A 61 -3.82 -11.84 2.96
C ARG A 61 -2.41 -12.34 2.73
N ARG A 62 -1.39 -11.56 3.11
CA ARG A 62 0.02 -11.98 3.00
C ARG A 62 0.40 -13.03 4.05
N PHE A 63 -0.33 -13.09 5.16
CA PHE A 63 -0.15 -14.08 6.23
C PHE A 63 -1.44 -14.87 6.48
N PRO A 64 -1.86 -15.74 5.57
CA PRO A 64 -3.19 -16.34 5.56
C PRO A 64 -3.50 -17.16 6.82
N ASN A 65 -2.50 -17.76 7.45
CA ASN A 65 -2.69 -18.64 8.63
C ASN A 65 -2.22 -18.00 9.95
N VAL A 66 -1.74 -16.75 9.91
CA VAL A 66 -1.22 -16.08 11.10
C VAL A 66 -2.36 -15.36 11.83
N THR A 67 -2.63 -15.76 13.07
CA THR A 67 -3.62 -15.13 13.94
C THR A 67 -3.00 -14.16 14.94
N HIS A 68 -1.71 -14.37 15.28
CA HIS A 68 -0.97 -13.62 16.27
C HIS A 68 0.34 -13.08 15.70
N ILE A 69 0.72 -11.92 16.18
CA ILE A 69 1.95 -11.22 15.79
C ILE A 69 2.63 -10.61 17.01
N GLN A 70 3.92 -10.40 16.91
CA GLN A 70 4.67 -9.50 17.76
C GLN A 70 4.91 -8.19 17.01
N LEU A 71 4.89 -7.07 17.75
CA LEU A 71 5.27 -5.75 17.24
C LEU A 71 6.68 -5.44 17.73
N LEU A 72 7.58 -5.22 16.79
CA LEU A 72 8.94 -4.77 17.09
C LEU A 72 9.08 -3.32 16.65
N ILE A 73 9.71 -2.51 17.48
CA ILE A 73 9.96 -1.11 17.15
C ILE A 73 11.45 -0.79 17.30
N HIS A 74 11.98 -0.07 16.33
CA HIS A 74 13.30 0.52 16.40
C HIS A 74 13.16 2.04 16.54
N PRO A 75 13.31 2.59 17.75
CA PRO A 75 13.02 4.00 17.99
C PRO A 75 13.90 4.96 17.19
N GLU A 76 15.21 4.70 17.12
CA GLU A 76 16.16 5.55 16.42
C GLU A 76 15.94 5.55 14.90
N GLN A 77 15.68 4.38 14.31
CA GLN A 77 15.43 4.24 12.87
C GLN A 77 13.98 4.55 12.50
N ARG A 78 13.12 4.81 13.50
CA ARG A 78 11.68 5.07 13.31
C ARG A 78 11.01 3.98 12.45
N ARG A 79 11.29 2.71 12.78
CA ARG A 79 10.77 1.55 12.07
C ARG A 79 9.91 0.69 12.98
N LEU A 80 8.82 0.18 12.42
CA LEU A 80 7.96 -0.80 13.07
C LEU A 80 7.93 -2.07 12.22
N ILE A 81 8.05 -3.23 12.86
CA ILE A 81 7.98 -4.54 12.21
C ILE A 81 6.84 -5.33 12.82
N ILE A 82 6.06 -6.04 11.97
CA ILE A 82 5.21 -7.12 12.41
C ILE A 82 5.91 -8.45 12.12
N ARG A 83 5.96 -9.28 13.14
CA ARG A 83 6.51 -10.62 13.11
C ARG A 83 5.43 -11.63 13.43
N PRO A 84 5.13 -12.61 12.56
CA PRO A 84 4.26 -13.72 12.91
C PRO A 84 4.79 -14.46 14.13
N CYS A 85 3.89 -14.89 15.01
CA CYS A 85 4.26 -15.69 16.18
C CYS A 85 3.15 -16.66 16.57
N ASP A 86 3.49 -17.58 17.43
CA ASP A 86 2.51 -18.48 18.04
C ASP A 86 1.61 -17.74 19.04
N PRO A 87 0.37 -18.18 19.25
CA PRO A 87 -0.54 -17.59 20.23
C PRO A 87 0.03 -17.52 21.65
N ASP A 88 0.82 -18.53 22.03
CA ASP A 88 1.41 -18.67 23.37
C ASP A 88 2.78 -17.98 23.50
N ALA A 89 3.28 -17.36 22.43
CA ALA A 89 4.54 -16.65 22.48
C ALA A 89 4.43 -15.41 23.42
N PRO A 90 5.50 -15.07 24.16
CA PRO A 90 5.52 -13.83 24.96
C PRO A 90 5.21 -12.61 24.12
N ASP A 91 4.43 -11.68 24.68
CA ASP A 91 4.01 -10.43 24.00
C ASP A 91 3.28 -10.63 22.67
N SER A 92 2.65 -11.79 22.52
CA SER A 92 1.83 -12.14 21.37
C SER A 92 0.55 -11.28 21.33
N LEU A 93 0.24 -10.72 20.18
CA LEU A 93 -0.93 -9.87 19.95
C LEU A 93 -1.84 -10.49 18.90
N ARG A 94 -3.11 -10.69 19.24
CA ARG A 94 -4.09 -11.12 18.25
C ARG A 94 -4.49 -9.96 17.36
N TRP A 95 -4.16 -10.05 16.07
CA TRP A 95 -4.37 -8.98 15.09
C TRP A 95 -5.52 -9.21 14.10
N ALA A 96 -6.06 -10.41 14.06
CA ALA A 96 -7.15 -10.80 13.18
C ALA A 96 -8.28 -11.51 13.94
N ASN A 97 -9.51 -11.29 13.50
CA ASN A 97 -10.69 -12.05 13.91
C ASN A 97 -11.04 -13.07 12.82
N GLY A 98 -11.74 -14.16 13.20
CA GLY A 98 -12.07 -15.25 12.29
C GLY A 98 -10.90 -16.21 12.06
N GLY A 99 -11.04 -17.09 11.11
CA GLY A 99 -10.11 -18.19 10.78
C GLY A 99 -10.84 -19.52 10.70
N GLY A 100 -10.20 -20.53 10.12
CA GLY A 100 -10.87 -21.79 9.77
C GLY A 100 -11.95 -21.54 8.72
N GLU A 101 -13.16 -21.98 8.97
CA GLU A 101 -14.31 -21.78 8.07
C GLU A 101 -14.86 -20.35 8.05
N LYS A 102 -14.51 -19.51 9.05
CA LYS A 102 -14.96 -18.12 9.13
C LYS A 102 -14.04 -17.20 8.37
N GLU A 103 -14.63 -16.28 7.58
CA GLU A 103 -13.88 -15.24 6.90
C GLU A 103 -13.02 -14.44 7.89
N ARG A 104 -11.74 -14.30 7.58
CA ARG A 104 -10.82 -13.50 8.39
C ARG A 104 -11.08 -12.02 8.17
N ARG A 105 -11.08 -11.28 9.27
CA ARG A 105 -11.26 -9.82 9.27
C ARG A 105 -10.18 -9.15 10.08
N ASN A 106 -9.76 -7.98 9.64
CA ASN A 106 -8.86 -7.15 10.40
C ASN A 106 -9.51 -6.70 11.72
N ARG A 107 -8.68 -6.50 12.72
CA ARG A 107 -9.10 -6.07 14.05
C ARG A 107 -8.58 -4.68 14.35
N ASP A 108 -9.41 -3.84 14.98
CA ASP A 108 -8.96 -2.61 15.62
C ASP A 108 -8.30 -2.99 16.95
N MET A 109 -7.01 -2.70 17.07
CA MET A 109 -6.22 -3.02 18.25
C MET A 109 -6.13 -1.76 19.14
N ARG A 110 -6.94 -1.71 20.20
CA ARG A 110 -6.89 -0.62 21.16
C ARG A 110 -5.59 -0.69 21.95
N CYS A 111 -4.83 0.39 21.97
CA CYS A 111 -3.48 0.42 22.53
C CYS A 111 -3.06 1.85 22.96
N HIS A 112 -3.83 2.49 23.83
CA HIS A 112 -3.59 3.88 24.25
C HIS A 112 -2.14 4.17 24.66
N ILE A 113 -1.55 3.32 25.50
CA ILE A 113 -0.18 3.54 25.98
C ILE A 113 0.84 3.41 24.85
N PHE A 114 0.71 2.38 24.04
CA PHE A 114 1.60 2.19 22.89
C PHE A 114 1.46 3.32 21.88
N ALA A 115 0.21 3.70 21.54
CA ALA A 115 -0.07 4.78 20.63
C ALA A 115 0.49 6.11 21.16
N ALA A 116 0.29 6.46 22.44
CA ALA A 116 0.85 7.65 23.04
C ALA A 116 2.38 7.70 22.91
N LYS A 117 3.07 6.61 23.27
CA LYS A 117 4.54 6.51 23.10
C LYS A 117 4.98 6.70 21.66
N LEU A 118 4.20 6.17 20.71
CA LEU A 118 4.52 6.30 19.30
C LEU A 118 4.31 7.74 18.79
N PHE A 119 3.23 8.40 19.24
CA PHE A 119 2.98 9.81 18.93
C PHE A 119 4.07 10.71 19.49
N ASP A 120 4.50 10.47 20.75
CA ASP A 120 5.59 11.22 21.37
C ASP A 120 6.93 11.00 20.65
N LEU A 121 7.27 9.75 20.31
CA LEU A 121 8.48 9.40 19.56
C LEU A 121 8.55 10.11 18.21
N MET A 122 7.41 10.17 17.52
CA MET A 122 7.31 10.70 16.16
C MET A 122 6.97 12.19 16.12
N LEU A 123 6.69 12.82 17.25
CA LEU A 123 6.16 14.19 17.38
C LEU A 123 4.89 14.38 16.53
N TRP A 124 4.03 13.37 16.52
CA TRP A 124 2.81 13.38 15.73
C TRP A 124 1.69 14.20 16.40
N ASP A 125 0.95 14.96 15.57
CA ASP A 125 -0.23 15.67 16.02
C ASP A 125 -1.43 14.74 16.19
N LYS A 126 -2.08 14.79 17.33
CA LYS A 126 -3.24 13.96 17.71
C LYS A 126 -4.51 14.23 16.89
N GLN A 127 -4.55 15.36 16.17
CA GLN A 127 -5.65 15.67 15.26
C GLN A 127 -5.67 14.78 14.01
N TYR A 128 -4.55 14.10 13.73
CA TYR A 128 -4.39 13.26 12.54
C TYR A 128 -4.30 11.79 12.92
N ARG A 129 -4.56 10.97 11.93
CA ARG A 129 -4.15 9.57 11.89
C ARG A 129 -3.12 9.39 10.80
N TYR A 130 -2.23 8.47 11.04
CA TYR A 130 -1.04 8.22 10.23
C TYR A 130 -1.14 6.84 9.60
N LYS A 131 -1.03 6.76 8.28
CA LYS A 131 -1.07 5.49 7.56
C LYS A 131 0.27 5.29 6.87
N MET A 132 0.94 4.18 7.16
CA MET A 132 2.20 3.77 6.56
C MET A 132 2.00 2.53 5.72
N LEU A 133 2.68 2.46 4.59
CA LEU A 133 2.76 1.27 3.75
C LEU A 133 3.82 0.31 4.28
N GLY A 134 3.53 -0.99 4.22
CA GLY A 134 4.42 -2.04 4.66
C GLY A 134 5.17 -2.66 3.50
N LYS A 135 6.48 -2.83 3.67
CA LYS A 135 7.33 -3.55 2.73
C LYS A 135 7.67 -4.94 3.30
N PRO A 136 7.68 -5.98 2.47
CA PRO A 136 8.15 -7.29 2.92
C PRO A 136 9.63 -7.19 3.31
N ALA A 137 9.99 -7.89 4.39
CA ALA A 137 11.36 -8.01 4.87
C ALA A 137 11.62 -9.46 5.28
N VAL A 138 12.87 -9.86 5.32
CA VAL A 138 13.29 -11.22 5.70
C VAL A 138 14.29 -11.14 6.83
N TYR A 139 14.10 -11.98 7.85
CA TYR A 139 15.05 -12.22 8.91
C TYR A 139 15.31 -13.74 9.05
N GLY A 140 16.46 -14.20 8.62
CA GLY A 140 16.73 -15.63 8.48
C GLY A 140 15.74 -16.27 7.49
N SER A 141 14.93 -17.20 7.97
CA SER A 141 13.86 -17.83 7.20
C SER A 141 12.48 -17.19 7.41
N GLU A 142 12.38 -16.19 8.28
CA GLU A 142 11.11 -15.56 8.64
C GLU A 142 10.77 -14.43 7.68
N VAL A 143 9.53 -14.39 7.21
CA VAL A 143 8.97 -13.28 6.44
C VAL A 143 8.28 -12.32 7.40
N LEU A 144 8.63 -11.05 7.31
CA LEU A 144 8.17 -9.96 8.16
C LEU A 144 7.55 -8.85 7.30
N PHE A 145 6.87 -7.90 7.93
CA PHE A 145 6.55 -6.62 7.29
C PHE A 145 7.18 -5.47 8.06
N LEU A 146 7.90 -4.64 7.33
CA LEU A 146 8.52 -3.42 7.81
C LEU A 146 7.67 -2.20 7.42
N PHE A 147 7.40 -1.32 8.36
CA PHE A 147 6.76 -0.02 8.17
C PHE A 147 7.74 1.07 8.57
N ASN A 148 8.00 2.01 7.66
CA ASN A 148 8.75 3.21 7.96
C ASN A 148 7.79 4.24 8.58
N LEU A 149 8.01 4.61 9.83
CA LEU A 149 7.14 5.54 10.54
C LEU A 149 7.29 6.99 10.07
N SER A 150 8.36 7.31 9.35
CA SER A 150 8.59 8.64 8.76
C SER A 150 7.95 8.80 7.39
N ASP A 151 7.49 7.69 6.78
CA ASP A 151 6.88 7.66 5.46
C ASP A 151 5.38 7.38 5.61
N PHE A 152 4.57 8.41 5.73
CA PHE A 152 3.16 8.27 6.09
C PHE A 152 2.24 9.16 5.25
N GLU A 153 1.03 8.67 5.04
CA GLU A 153 -0.11 9.46 4.56
C GLU A 153 -0.88 10.02 5.76
N LEU A 154 -1.20 11.31 5.72
CA LEU A 154 -1.97 12.00 6.75
C LEU A 154 -3.47 12.01 6.44
N PHE A 155 -4.28 11.77 7.46
CA PHE A 155 -5.73 11.90 7.37
C PHE A 155 -6.27 12.65 8.57
N VAL A 156 -7.11 13.65 8.32
CA VAL A 156 -7.77 14.41 9.40
C VAL A 156 -8.76 13.50 10.13
N THR A 157 -8.65 13.48 11.44
CA THR A 157 -9.63 12.82 12.32
C THR A 157 -10.70 13.84 12.72
N THR A 158 -11.58 14.23 11.79
CA THR A 158 -12.72 15.07 12.12
C THR A 158 -13.92 14.22 12.50
N GLY A 159 -14.72 14.67 13.47
CA GLY A 159 -15.96 14.01 13.92
C GLY A 159 -17.08 13.93 12.87
N SER A 160 -16.85 14.39 11.66
CA SER A 160 -17.75 14.21 10.54
C SER A 160 -17.48 12.86 9.87
N LYS A 161 -18.54 12.15 9.49
CA LYS A 161 -18.51 10.82 8.85
C LYS A 161 -17.73 10.79 7.52
N LYS A 162 -17.29 11.91 6.98
CA LYS A 162 -16.52 12.00 5.74
C LYS A 162 -15.02 12.06 6.07
N ARG A 163 -14.32 10.98 5.73
CA ARG A 163 -12.86 10.91 5.78
C ARG A 163 -12.30 11.87 4.72
N ARG A 164 -11.55 12.87 5.15
CA ARG A 164 -10.81 13.74 4.22
C ARG A 164 -9.34 13.39 4.30
N SER A 165 -8.72 13.11 3.18
CA SER A 165 -7.27 13.05 3.07
C SER A 165 -6.74 14.47 3.30
N TYR A 166 -5.68 14.58 4.09
CA TYR A 166 -4.93 15.82 4.22
C TYR A 166 -3.82 15.79 3.18
N LEU A 167 -3.76 16.83 2.37
CA LEU A 167 -2.70 17.01 1.39
C LEU A 167 -1.66 17.95 2.01
N PRO A 168 -0.39 17.52 2.19
CA PRO A 168 0.68 18.40 2.63
C PRO A 168 0.78 19.66 1.77
N GLU A 169 1.20 20.80 2.34
CA GLU A 169 1.23 22.07 1.64
C GLU A 169 2.15 22.05 0.43
N ASP A 170 3.28 21.38 0.55
CA ASP A 170 4.26 21.17 -0.51
C ASP A 170 3.78 20.29 -1.66
N TRP A 171 2.63 19.60 -1.49
CA TRP A 171 2.01 18.76 -2.53
C TRP A 171 0.82 19.41 -3.22
N ARG A 172 0.42 20.60 -2.79
CA ARG A 172 -0.78 21.27 -3.33
C ARG A 172 -0.61 21.73 -4.77
N ASP A 173 0.60 22.11 -5.13
CA ASP A 173 0.89 22.78 -6.39
C ASP A 173 1.35 21.82 -7.50
N TYR A 174 1.63 20.53 -7.16
CA TYR A 174 2.05 19.56 -8.16
C TYR A 174 1.47 18.17 -7.92
N PHE A 175 1.33 17.43 -9.01
CA PHE A 175 0.95 16.03 -8.99
C PHE A 175 2.17 15.10 -8.80
N GLY A 176 3.34 15.52 -9.20
CA GLY A 176 4.57 14.74 -9.14
C GLY A 176 5.79 15.44 -9.72
N ILE A 177 6.71 14.67 -10.26
CA ILE A 177 7.94 15.15 -10.87
C ILE A 177 7.71 15.36 -12.37
N PRO A 178 8.23 16.44 -13.00
CA PRO A 178 8.18 16.60 -14.46
C PRO A 178 8.73 15.37 -15.18
N VAL A 179 8.10 15.00 -16.31
CA VAL A 179 8.47 13.79 -17.09
C VAL A 179 9.96 13.83 -17.46
N GLU A 180 10.48 14.98 -17.87
CA GLU A 180 11.87 15.15 -18.27
C GLU A 180 12.85 14.83 -17.14
N ARG A 181 12.52 15.18 -15.90
CA ARG A 181 13.34 14.87 -14.71
C ARG A 181 13.17 13.43 -14.26
N HIS A 182 11.99 12.84 -14.49
CA HIS A 182 11.72 11.47 -14.11
C HIS A 182 12.53 10.50 -14.98
N GLU A 183 12.70 10.78 -16.27
CA GLU A 183 13.54 9.98 -17.18
C GLU A 183 15.03 10.05 -16.82
N GLU A 184 15.51 11.20 -16.31
CA GLU A 184 16.88 11.34 -15.82
C GLU A 184 17.17 10.49 -14.58
N THR A 185 16.17 10.20 -13.76
CA THR A 185 16.32 9.42 -12.52
C THR A 185 16.42 7.91 -12.78
N TYR A 186 15.99 7.44 -13.96
CA TYR A 186 16.10 6.05 -14.41
C TYR A 186 17.23 5.87 -15.43
N LYS A 187 18.47 6.20 -15.07
CA LYS A 187 19.62 5.73 -15.83
C LYS A 187 19.80 4.25 -15.54
N ILE A 188 19.34 3.43 -16.47
CA ILE A 188 19.61 1.99 -16.46
C ILE A 188 21.07 1.82 -16.88
N ASP A 189 21.93 1.55 -15.93
CA ASP A 189 23.31 1.16 -16.23
C ASP A 189 23.32 -0.34 -16.60
N LEU A 190 23.35 -0.64 -17.88
CA LEU A 190 23.35 -2.02 -18.41
C LEU A 190 24.74 -2.65 -18.48
N ALA A 191 25.75 -2.05 -17.81
CA ALA A 191 27.15 -2.48 -17.97
C ALA A 191 27.42 -3.92 -17.50
N ASP A 192 26.62 -4.48 -16.56
CA ASP A 192 26.87 -5.82 -16.01
C ASP A 192 25.64 -6.73 -15.91
N GLY A 193 24.58 -6.46 -16.68
CA GLY A 193 23.38 -7.32 -16.69
C GLY A 193 22.50 -7.20 -15.43
N TYR A 194 22.77 -6.24 -14.55
CA TYR A 194 21.97 -5.92 -13.38
C TYR A 194 21.35 -4.52 -13.54
N VAL A 195 20.07 -4.42 -13.22
CA VAL A 195 19.38 -3.13 -13.14
C VAL A 195 19.63 -2.54 -11.75
N THR A 196 20.51 -1.55 -11.65
CA THR A 196 20.67 -0.75 -10.45
C THR A 196 19.84 0.52 -10.59
N THR A 197 18.88 0.73 -9.70
CA THR A 197 18.19 2.02 -9.55
C THR A 197 18.95 2.81 -8.49
N ASP A 198 19.76 3.77 -8.90
CA ASP A 198 20.33 4.75 -8.00
C ASP A 198 19.23 5.74 -7.60
N ASN A 199 18.75 5.61 -6.37
CA ASN A 199 17.95 6.65 -5.73
C ASN A 199 18.92 7.74 -5.26
N ALA A 200 18.95 8.85 -5.96
CA ALA A 200 19.55 10.08 -5.49
C ALA A 200 18.68 10.75 -4.43
#